data_c10ffb0110ff416f709d226aafe8f1b9
#
_entry.id   c10ffb0110ff416f709d226aafe8f1b9
#
_cell.length_a   1.000
_cell.length_b   1.000
_cell.length_c   1.000
_cell.angle_alpha   90.00
_cell.angle_beta   90.00
_cell.angle_gamma   90.00
#
_symmetry.space_group_name_H-M   'P 1'
#
loop_
_entity.id
_entity.type
_entity.pdbx_description
1 polymer ?
#
loop_
_entity_poly.entity_id
_entity_poly.type
_entity_poly.pdbx_seq_one_letter_code
_entity_poly.pdbx_strand_id
1 'polypeptide(L)'
;MGSKRVLVISAHPPEGSLGAALAEAYAQRVRRDGHEVELLSFDPVLHEGYRQVQALEPDLRKAQQAIHRAQHLVFIYPIWWGSVQALLKGFLDRVLLPGFAFRYRPGKSFPDKLLAGRTAHIVATMDTPPWYFRWVYGAPGLRQMRKNTLAFCGIEPVKTLALGPVLEADEKQRARWLQAVQALAGRIPQAARARAAQAAFQPPP
;
A
#
# COMPACT_ATOMS: atom_id res chain seq x y z
N MET A 1 -21.25 5.25 11.44
CA MET A 1 -20.09 5.60 10.58
C MET A 1 -20.36 5.03 9.19
N GLY A 2 -20.13 5.79 8.10
CA GLY A 2 -20.38 5.27 6.75
C GLY A 2 -19.41 4.15 6.37
N SER A 3 -19.86 3.16 5.57
CA SER A 3 -19.02 2.13 4.99
C SER A 3 -17.92 2.75 4.13
N LYS A 4 -16.71 2.19 4.21
CA LYS A 4 -15.54 2.59 3.40
C LYS A 4 -15.16 1.47 2.47
N ARG A 5 -14.58 1.81 1.32
CA ARG A 5 -13.94 0.85 0.43
C ARG A 5 -12.45 0.79 0.76
N VAL A 6 -11.99 -0.37 1.15
CA VAL A 6 -10.60 -0.65 1.55
C VAL A 6 -9.98 -1.60 0.54
N LEU A 7 -8.87 -1.18 -0.06
CA LEU A 7 -8.07 -2.04 -0.92
C LEU A 7 -6.84 -2.51 -0.14
N VAL A 8 -6.73 -3.82 0.07
CA VAL A 8 -5.55 -4.48 0.67
C VAL A 8 -4.67 -4.99 -0.46
N ILE A 9 -3.45 -4.48 -0.56
CA ILE A 9 -2.46 -4.84 -1.58
C ILE A 9 -1.39 -5.70 -0.91
N SER A 10 -1.37 -6.99 -1.23
CA SER A 10 -0.41 -7.95 -0.70
C SER A 10 0.66 -8.26 -1.75
N ALA A 11 1.89 -7.86 -1.46
CA ALA A 11 3.06 -8.14 -2.28
C ALA A 11 3.93 -9.20 -1.59
N HIS A 12 3.35 -10.35 -1.31
CA HIS A 12 4.00 -11.51 -0.75
C HIS A 12 3.91 -12.70 -1.72
N PRO A 13 4.92 -13.60 -1.71
CA PRO A 13 4.83 -14.86 -2.42
C PRO A 13 3.64 -15.71 -1.91
N PRO A 14 3.32 -16.82 -2.62
CA PRO A 14 1.99 -17.42 -2.71
C PRO A 14 1.37 -17.89 -1.40
N GLU A 15 0.19 -18.50 -1.55
CA GLU A 15 -0.67 -19.07 -0.51
C GLU A 15 0.11 -19.81 0.59
N GLY A 16 -0.26 -19.57 1.87
CA GLY A 16 0.40 -20.18 3.02
C GLY A 16 1.52 -19.34 3.64
N SER A 17 1.87 -18.18 3.08
CA SER A 17 2.88 -17.29 3.66
C SER A 17 2.32 -16.48 4.84
N LEU A 18 3.21 -16.06 5.76
CA LEU A 18 2.84 -15.13 6.84
C LEU A 18 2.21 -13.85 6.28
N GLY A 19 2.70 -13.35 5.15
CA GLY A 19 2.15 -12.14 4.52
C GLY A 19 0.71 -12.32 4.06
N ALA A 20 0.38 -13.46 3.46
CA ALA A 20 -1.00 -13.79 3.09
C ALA A 20 -1.91 -13.86 4.34
N ALA A 21 -1.43 -14.49 5.42
CA ALA A 21 -2.16 -14.56 6.68
C ALA A 21 -2.40 -13.17 7.30
N LEU A 22 -1.42 -12.28 7.24
CA LEU A 22 -1.55 -10.91 7.72
C LEU A 22 -2.55 -10.10 6.88
N ALA A 23 -2.52 -10.26 5.56
CA ALA A 23 -3.45 -9.60 4.65
C ALA A 23 -4.89 -10.04 4.91
N GLU A 24 -5.12 -11.34 5.06
CA GLU A 24 -6.43 -11.88 5.36
C GLU A 24 -6.92 -11.48 6.76
N ALA A 25 -6.05 -11.49 7.79
CA ALA A 25 -6.40 -11.04 9.12
C ALA A 25 -6.82 -9.55 9.15
N TYR A 26 -6.14 -8.72 8.37
CA TYR A 26 -6.52 -7.32 8.19
C TYR A 26 -7.89 -7.22 7.51
N ALA A 27 -8.07 -7.90 6.39
CA ALA A 27 -9.30 -7.87 5.60
C ALA A 27 -10.52 -8.34 6.41
N GLN A 28 -10.37 -9.43 7.18
CA GLN A 28 -11.43 -9.94 8.06
C GLN A 28 -11.87 -8.91 9.10
N ARG A 29 -10.91 -8.20 9.71
CA ARG A 29 -11.26 -7.17 10.69
C ARG A 29 -12.02 -6.02 10.02
N VAL A 30 -11.61 -5.57 8.85
CA VAL A 30 -12.26 -4.50 8.10
C VAL A 30 -13.69 -4.89 7.70
N ARG A 31 -13.90 -6.15 7.27
CA ARG A 31 -15.26 -6.67 6.97
C ARG A 31 -16.16 -6.69 8.21
N ARG A 32 -15.62 -7.11 9.37
CA ARG A 32 -16.37 -7.11 10.65
C ARG A 32 -16.78 -5.71 11.09
N ASP A 33 -15.97 -4.70 10.78
CA ASP A 33 -16.28 -3.29 11.07
C ASP A 33 -17.26 -2.67 10.06
N GLY A 34 -17.85 -3.47 9.15
CA GLY A 34 -18.88 -3.06 8.19
C GLY A 34 -18.34 -2.29 6.98
N HIS A 35 -17.08 -2.51 6.61
CA HIS A 35 -16.45 -1.90 5.44
C HIS A 35 -16.32 -2.90 4.28
N GLU A 36 -16.34 -2.38 3.04
CA GLU A 36 -16.06 -3.18 1.85
C GLU A 36 -14.55 -3.41 1.70
N VAL A 37 -14.15 -4.63 1.36
CA VAL A 37 -12.73 -5.00 1.19
C VAL A 37 -12.51 -5.65 -0.17
N GLU A 38 -11.57 -5.11 -0.90
CA GLU A 38 -10.97 -5.73 -2.07
C GLU A 38 -9.54 -6.14 -1.73
N LEU A 39 -9.16 -7.40 -2.00
CA LEU A 39 -7.81 -7.94 -1.79
C LEU A 39 -7.13 -8.09 -3.15
N LEU A 40 -6.04 -7.38 -3.37
CA LEU A 40 -5.19 -7.48 -4.54
C LEU A 40 -3.89 -8.17 -4.15
N SER A 41 -3.72 -9.39 -4.63
CA SER A 41 -2.44 -10.13 -4.56
C SER A 41 -1.86 -10.22 -5.96
N PHE A 42 -0.54 -10.07 -6.09
CA PHE A 42 0.11 -10.24 -7.37
C PHE A 42 1.35 -11.13 -7.23
N ASP A 43 1.48 -12.00 -8.22
CA ASP A 43 2.64 -12.87 -8.38
C ASP A 43 3.80 -12.09 -9.01
N PRO A 44 5.05 -12.35 -8.62
CA PRO A 44 6.25 -11.67 -9.10
C PRO A 44 6.58 -11.95 -10.58
N VAL A 45 5.69 -11.67 -11.48
CA VAL A 45 6.06 -11.67 -12.91
C VAL A 45 6.76 -10.35 -13.23
N LEU A 46 8.05 -10.44 -13.50
CA LEU A 46 8.84 -9.33 -14.03
C LEU A 46 8.30 -8.99 -15.44
N HIS A 47 7.51 -7.94 -15.54
CA HIS A 47 7.09 -7.46 -16.86
C HIS A 47 8.27 -6.80 -17.57
N GLU A 48 8.66 -7.34 -18.70
CA GLU A 48 9.57 -6.69 -19.64
C GLU A 48 8.90 -5.43 -20.21
N GLY A 49 9.53 -4.27 -20.08
CA GLY A 49 9.01 -3.05 -20.72
C GLY A 49 9.06 -1.77 -19.89
N TYR A 50 10.05 -1.63 -19.03
CA TYR A 50 10.20 -0.47 -18.11
C TYR A 50 10.38 0.91 -18.77
N ARG A 51 10.56 1.01 -20.11
CA ARG A 51 11.01 2.22 -20.79
C ARG A 51 10.14 2.72 -21.93
N GLN A 52 9.04 2.08 -22.23
CA GLN A 52 8.14 2.58 -23.28
C GLN A 52 6.82 3.00 -22.66
N VAL A 53 6.28 4.12 -23.13
CA VAL A 53 4.89 4.55 -22.86
C VAL A 53 3.98 3.57 -23.60
N GLN A 54 3.91 2.36 -23.09
CA GLN A 54 3.01 1.34 -23.60
C GLN A 54 1.66 1.48 -22.90
N ALA A 55 0.61 1.13 -23.60
CA ALA A 55 -0.71 1.00 -22.99
C ALA A 55 -0.61 0.09 -21.76
N LEU A 56 -1.18 0.55 -20.64
CA LEU A 56 -1.16 -0.21 -19.40
C LEU A 56 -1.80 -1.59 -19.61
N GLU A 57 -1.19 -2.64 -19.13
CA GLU A 57 -1.72 -3.99 -19.17
C GLU A 57 -3.10 -4.06 -18.47
N PRO A 58 -3.98 -4.98 -18.87
CA PRO A 58 -5.34 -5.05 -18.32
C PRO A 58 -5.41 -5.20 -16.80
N ASP A 59 -4.48 -5.93 -16.19
CA ASP A 59 -4.37 -6.13 -14.74
C ASP A 59 -3.91 -4.87 -14.01
N LEU A 60 -2.97 -4.12 -14.57
CA LEU A 60 -2.54 -2.83 -14.03
C LEU A 60 -3.62 -1.75 -14.16
N ARG A 61 -4.42 -1.79 -15.25
CA ARG A 61 -5.62 -0.93 -15.37
C ARG A 61 -6.66 -1.27 -14.29
N LYS A 62 -6.90 -2.56 -14.03
CA LYS A 62 -7.77 -3.00 -12.93
C LYS A 62 -7.25 -2.50 -11.58
N ALA A 63 -5.93 -2.58 -11.35
CA ALA A 63 -5.31 -2.06 -10.14
C ALA A 63 -5.50 -0.54 -9.99
N GLN A 64 -5.33 0.24 -11.05
CA GLN A 64 -5.63 1.68 -11.03
C GLN A 64 -7.10 1.95 -10.70
N GLN A 65 -8.04 1.21 -11.30
CA GLN A 65 -9.46 1.34 -11.01
C GLN A 65 -9.77 1.00 -9.54
N ALA A 66 -9.17 -0.07 -9.00
CA ALA A 66 -9.32 -0.46 -7.60
C ALA A 66 -8.79 0.63 -6.66
N ILE A 67 -7.59 1.16 -6.91
CA ILE A 67 -7.01 2.29 -6.17
C ILE A 67 -7.91 3.54 -6.27
N HIS A 68 -8.46 3.80 -7.44
CA HIS A 68 -9.35 4.97 -7.65
C HIS A 68 -10.63 4.86 -6.83
N ARG A 69 -11.23 3.66 -6.73
CA ARG A 69 -12.44 3.42 -5.92
C ARG A 69 -12.16 3.39 -4.41
N ALA A 70 -10.95 3.00 -4.01
CA ALA A 70 -10.59 2.85 -2.60
C ALA A 70 -10.48 4.20 -1.88
N GLN A 71 -10.87 4.23 -0.62
CA GLN A 71 -10.70 5.36 0.31
C GLN A 71 -9.57 5.12 1.29
N HIS A 72 -9.20 3.86 1.47
CA HIS A 72 -8.09 3.43 2.31
C HIS A 72 -7.30 2.32 1.62
N LEU A 73 -5.98 2.49 1.57
CA LEU A 73 -5.07 1.53 0.96
C LEU A 73 -4.25 0.83 2.04
N VAL A 74 -3.99 -0.45 1.84
CA VAL A 74 -3.14 -1.22 2.75
C VAL A 74 -2.07 -1.92 1.95
N PHE A 75 -0.81 -1.70 2.33
CA PHE A 75 0.34 -2.35 1.71
C PHE A 75 0.97 -3.31 2.71
N ILE A 76 1.06 -4.58 2.34
CA ILE A 76 1.64 -5.65 3.16
C ILE A 76 2.78 -6.28 2.38
N TYR A 77 4.03 -6.12 2.88
CA TYR A 77 5.22 -6.57 2.16
C TYR A 77 6.42 -6.80 3.10
N PRO A 78 7.37 -7.68 2.72
CA PRO A 78 8.62 -7.81 3.45
C PRO A 78 9.59 -6.67 3.11
N ILE A 79 10.38 -6.29 4.08
CA ILE A 79 11.55 -5.42 3.86
C ILE A 79 12.73 -6.29 3.43
N TRP A 80 13.24 -6.03 2.23
CA TRP A 80 14.46 -6.61 1.71
C TRP A 80 15.48 -5.50 1.47
N TRP A 81 16.72 -5.70 1.94
CA TRP A 81 17.79 -4.71 1.81
C TRP A 81 17.39 -3.30 2.28
N GLY A 82 16.60 -3.25 3.35
CA GLY A 82 16.13 -1.99 3.93
C GLY A 82 15.02 -1.27 3.15
N SER A 83 14.52 -1.82 2.05
CA SER A 83 13.55 -1.21 1.16
C SER A 83 12.38 -2.14 0.80
N VAL A 84 11.48 -1.64 -0.04
CA VAL A 84 10.46 -2.44 -0.71
C VAL A 84 11.13 -3.39 -1.71
N GLN A 85 10.56 -4.56 -1.88
CA GLN A 85 11.05 -5.55 -2.86
C GLN A 85 10.80 -5.06 -4.30
N ALA A 86 11.61 -5.58 -5.24
CA ALA A 86 11.57 -5.16 -6.65
C ALA A 86 10.18 -5.26 -7.28
N LEU A 87 9.42 -6.31 -6.94
CA LEU A 87 8.06 -6.53 -7.42
C LEU A 87 7.11 -5.39 -7.02
N LEU A 88 7.06 -5.04 -5.72
CA LEU A 88 6.23 -3.94 -5.26
C LEU A 88 6.70 -2.62 -5.85
N LYS A 89 8.01 -2.42 -5.97
CA LYS A 89 8.55 -1.22 -6.62
C LYS A 89 8.12 -1.13 -8.07
N GLY A 90 8.24 -2.23 -8.84
CA GLY A 90 7.79 -2.30 -10.23
C GLY A 90 6.30 -2.03 -10.38
N PHE A 91 5.47 -2.60 -9.50
CA PHE A 91 4.03 -2.32 -9.46
C PHE A 91 3.76 -0.81 -9.23
N LEU A 92 4.39 -0.21 -8.23
CA LEU A 92 4.21 1.21 -7.93
C LEU A 92 4.65 2.11 -9.10
N ASP A 93 5.77 1.80 -9.74
CA ASP A 93 6.30 2.56 -10.87
C ASP A 93 5.41 2.47 -12.11
N ARG A 94 4.70 1.36 -12.29
CA ARG A 94 3.80 1.14 -13.42
C ARG A 94 2.38 1.63 -13.18
N VAL A 95 1.93 1.68 -11.92
CA VAL A 95 0.56 2.05 -11.57
C VAL A 95 0.44 3.52 -11.20
N LEU A 96 1.40 4.07 -10.43
CA LEU A 96 1.34 5.45 -9.95
C LEU A 96 1.89 6.45 -10.99
N LEU A 97 1.32 6.44 -12.18
CA LEU A 97 1.77 7.24 -13.33
C LEU A 97 1.27 8.70 -13.26
N PRO A 98 1.95 9.61 -14.00
CA PRO A 98 1.42 10.95 -14.27
C PRO A 98 0.03 10.87 -14.92
N GLY A 99 -0.88 11.77 -14.53
CA GLY A 99 -2.28 11.75 -14.98
C GLY A 99 -3.21 10.86 -14.14
N PHE A 100 -2.68 9.84 -13.46
CA PHE A 100 -3.43 9.01 -12.52
C PHE A 100 -3.14 9.36 -11.06
N ALA A 101 -1.87 9.35 -10.64
CA ALA A 101 -1.50 9.54 -9.24
C ALA A 101 -1.11 11.00 -8.92
N PHE A 102 -0.54 11.69 -9.89
CA PHE A 102 -0.12 13.08 -9.78
C PHE A 102 -0.13 13.75 -11.17
N ARG A 103 -0.02 15.11 -11.20
CA ARG A 103 0.04 15.86 -12.45
C ARG A 103 0.94 17.08 -12.29
N TYR A 104 1.94 17.20 -13.16
CA TYR A 104 2.72 18.43 -13.28
C TYR A 104 1.93 19.49 -14.03
N ARG A 105 2.03 20.75 -13.57
CA ARG A 105 1.46 21.90 -14.27
C ARG A 105 2.57 22.89 -14.61
N PRO A 106 2.55 23.48 -15.80
CA PRO A 106 3.48 24.56 -16.14
C PRO A 106 3.45 25.67 -15.07
N GLY A 107 4.63 26.18 -14.68
CA GLY A 107 4.75 27.25 -13.68
C GLY A 107 4.53 26.87 -12.22
N LYS A 108 4.28 25.59 -11.89
CA LYS A 108 4.20 25.10 -10.51
C LYS A 108 5.39 24.23 -10.14
N SER A 109 6.01 24.51 -8.99
CA SER A 109 7.14 23.72 -8.48
C SER A 109 6.74 22.34 -7.97
N PHE A 110 5.49 22.13 -7.58
CA PHE A 110 4.98 20.87 -7.04
C PHE A 110 3.81 20.35 -7.87
N PRO A 111 3.73 19.01 -8.08
CA PRO A 111 2.62 18.43 -8.81
C PRO A 111 1.31 18.50 -8.01
N ASP A 112 0.18 18.47 -8.72
CA ASP A 112 -1.11 18.22 -8.12
C ASP A 112 -1.16 16.75 -7.67
N LYS A 113 -1.70 16.52 -6.47
CA LYS A 113 -1.85 15.20 -5.84
C LYS A 113 -3.22 14.63 -6.20
N LEU A 114 -3.28 13.73 -7.18
CA LEU A 114 -4.56 13.24 -7.71
C LEU A 114 -5.23 12.15 -6.85
N LEU A 115 -4.47 11.55 -5.93
CA LEU A 115 -5.00 10.54 -4.99
C LEU A 115 -5.28 11.13 -3.59
N ALA A 116 -5.37 12.46 -3.48
CA ALA A 116 -5.69 13.15 -2.23
C ALA A 116 -7.04 12.70 -1.66
N GLY A 117 -7.15 12.74 -0.31
CA GLY A 117 -8.34 12.30 0.42
C GLY A 117 -8.37 10.82 0.76
N ARG A 118 -7.38 10.03 0.31
CA ARG A 118 -7.17 8.64 0.72
C ARG A 118 -6.22 8.55 1.89
N THR A 119 -6.35 7.48 2.67
CA THR A 119 -5.44 7.16 3.78
C THR A 119 -4.77 5.81 3.52
N ALA A 120 -3.68 5.50 4.24
CA ALA A 120 -3.07 4.18 4.09
C ALA A 120 -2.52 3.59 5.38
N HIS A 121 -2.46 2.25 5.42
CA HIS A 121 -1.65 1.49 6.36
C HIS A 121 -0.54 0.73 5.63
N ILE A 122 0.61 0.61 6.27
CA ILE A 122 1.73 -0.22 5.82
C ILE A 122 2.00 -1.24 6.91
N VAL A 123 1.97 -2.52 6.56
CA VAL A 123 2.43 -3.63 7.40
C VAL A 123 3.67 -4.21 6.76
N ALA A 124 4.81 -4.06 7.42
CA ALA A 124 6.09 -4.50 6.90
C ALA A 124 6.69 -5.59 7.79
N THR A 125 7.06 -6.72 7.21
CA THR A 125 7.77 -7.81 7.88
C THR A 125 9.26 -7.72 7.60
N MET A 126 10.11 -8.16 8.53
CA MET A 126 11.57 -8.13 8.39
C MET A 126 12.24 -9.08 9.38
N ASP A 127 13.50 -9.46 9.13
CA ASP A 127 14.30 -10.23 10.06
C ASP A 127 15.13 -9.37 11.01
N THR A 128 15.37 -8.11 10.62
CA THR A 128 15.97 -7.12 11.51
C THR A 128 15.00 -6.73 12.62
N PRO A 129 15.41 -6.66 13.87
CA PRO A 129 14.56 -6.14 14.95
C PRO A 129 14.01 -4.75 14.59
N PRO A 130 12.69 -4.50 14.72
CA PRO A 130 12.07 -3.25 14.27
C PRO A 130 12.65 -1.99 14.90
N TRP A 131 13.09 -2.07 16.16
CA TRP A 131 13.75 -0.94 16.83
C TRP A 131 15.11 -0.61 16.19
N TYR A 132 15.91 -1.64 15.83
CA TYR A 132 17.20 -1.47 15.17
C TYR A 132 17.01 -0.88 13.75
N PHE A 133 16.07 -1.44 12.99
CA PHE A 133 15.71 -0.92 11.68
C PHE A 133 15.27 0.55 11.73
N ARG A 134 14.54 0.93 12.79
CA ARG A 134 14.05 2.31 12.95
C ARG A 134 15.16 3.27 13.36
N TRP A 135 15.95 2.91 14.38
CA TRP A 135 16.85 3.87 15.03
C TRP A 135 18.27 3.84 14.45
N VAL A 136 18.75 2.68 13.99
CA VAL A 136 20.09 2.54 13.42
C VAL A 136 20.06 2.71 11.90
N TYR A 137 19.14 2.04 11.20
CA TYR A 137 19.03 2.17 9.75
C TYR A 137 18.16 3.35 9.30
N GLY A 138 17.43 4.02 10.19
CA GLY A 138 16.55 5.13 9.86
C GLY A 138 15.30 4.75 9.06
N ALA A 139 14.94 3.46 9.01
CA ALA A 139 13.78 2.91 8.30
C ALA A 139 13.62 3.43 6.86
N PRO A 140 14.65 3.31 5.99
CA PRO A 140 14.70 4.00 4.68
C PRO A 140 13.52 3.61 3.79
N GLY A 141 13.22 2.31 3.66
CA GLY A 141 12.11 1.83 2.84
C GLY A 141 10.73 2.29 3.32
N LEU A 142 10.49 2.29 4.64
CA LEU A 142 9.24 2.81 5.19
C LEU A 142 9.11 4.32 4.99
N ARG A 143 10.23 5.06 5.11
CA ARG A 143 10.24 6.51 4.86
C ARG A 143 9.99 6.82 3.40
N GLN A 144 10.63 6.09 2.47
CA GLN A 144 10.43 6.21 1.03
C GLN A 144 8.97 5.95 0.68
N MET A 145 8.42 4.81 1.09
CA MET A 145 7.04 4.44 0.81
C MET A 145 6.05 5.48 1.33
N ARG A 146 6.20 5.88 2.60
CA ARG A 146 5.29 6.83 3.23
C ARG A 146 5.40 8.24 2.65
N LYS A 147 6.64 8.81 2.57
CA LYS A 147 6.83 10.22 2.22
C LYS A 147 6.95 10.45 0.72
N ASN A 148 7.82 9.66 0.05
CA ASN A 148 8.21 9.94 -1.31
C ASN A 148 7.26 9.27 -2.33
N THR A 149 6.48 8.28 -1.90
CA THR A 149 5.52 7.59 -2.77
C THR A 149 4.08 7.98 -2.42
N LEU A 150 3.58 7.54 -1.26
CA LEU A 150 2.16 7.73 -0.92
C LEU A 150 1.78 9.18 -0.67
N ALA A 151 2.53 9.90 0.19
CA ALA A 151 2.26 11.30 0.46
C ALA A 151 2.50 12.22 -0.74
N PHE A 152 3.43 11.85 -1.63
CA PHE A 152 3.64 12.54 -2.90
C PHE A 152 2.39 12.48 -3.78
N CYS A 153 1.70 11.34 -3.80
CA CYS A 153 0.43 11.17 -4.53
C CYS A 153 -0.79 11.75 -3.79
N GLY A 154 -0.64 12.16 -2.52
CA GLY A 154 -1.72 12.71 -1.70
C GLY A 154 -2.40 11.72 -0.77
N ILE A 155 -1.86 10.51 -0.63
CA ILE A 155 -2.39 9.48 0.26
C ILE A 155 -1.83 9.73 1.66
N GLU A 156 -2.62 10.39 2.50
CA GLU A 156 -2.27 10.78 3.89
C GLU A 156 -3.54 10.81 4.78
N PRO A 157 -3.45 10.46 6.07
CA PRO A 157 -2.28 9.98 6.80
C PRO A 157 -1.92 8.52 6.49
N VAL A 158 -0.63 8.18 6.67
CA VAL A 158 -0.11 6.80 6.53
C VAL A 158 0.39 6.30 7.88
N LYS A 159 -0.20 5.22 8.41
CA LYS A 159 0.30 4.52 9.60
C LYS A 159 1.12 3.30 9.21
N THR A 160 2.16 3.00 9.97
CA THR A 160 3.07 1.88 9.71
C THR A 160 3.12 0.93 10.91
N LEU A 161 3.13 -0.38 10.63
CA LEU A 161 3.37 -1.45 11.58
C LEU A 161 4.54 -2.29 11.06
N ALA A 162 5.63 -2.35 11.82
CA ALA A 162 6.79 -3.15 11.50
C ALA A 162 6.82 -4.39 12.39
N LEU A 163 6.96 -5.57 11.78
CA LEU A 163 6.91 -6.88 12.43
C LEU A 163 8.21 -7.64 12.18
N GLY A 164 8.86 -8.10 13.23
CA GLY A 164 10.12 -8.83 13.14
C GLY A 164 10.75 -9.10 14.52
N PRO A 165 11.82 -9.91 14.59
CA PRO A 165 12.40 -10.76 13.53
C PRO A 165 11.46 -11.91 13.12
N VAL A 166 11.33 -12.18 11.81
CA VAL A 166 10.37 -13.19 11.33
C VAL A 166 10.93 -14.60 11.47
N LEU A 167 12.22 -14.80 11.19
CA LEU A 167 12.86 -16.12 11.23
C LEU A 167 12.84 -16.74 12.63
N GLU A 168 12.99 -15.92 13.67
CA GLU A 168 13.02 -16.37 15.07
C GLU A 168 11.64 -16.42 15.73
N ALA A 169 10.57 -16.03 15.01
CA ALA A 169 9.25 -15.92 15.60
C ALA A 169 8.60 -17.28 15.84
N ASP A 170 8.28 -17.55 17.09
CA ASP A 170 7.46 -18.67 17.49
C ASP A 170 5.96 -18.46 17.15
N GLU A 171 5.16 -19.48 17.36
CA GLU A 171 3.72 -19.45 17.11
C GLU A 171 3.01 -18.37 17.95
N LYS A 172 3.41 -18.19 19.19
CA LYS A 172 2.85 -17.18 20.10
C LYS A 172 3.15 -15.76 19.61
N GLN A 173 4.35 -15.54 19.10
CA GLN A 173 4.73 -14.25 18.53
C GLN A 173 3.96 -13.96 17.24
N ARG A 174 3.79 -14.96 16.36
CA ARG A 174 2.98 -14.83 15.13
C ARG A 174 1.51 -14.53 15.46
N ALA A 175 0.94 -15.19 16.46
CA ALA A 175 -0.42 -14.89 16.94
C ALA A 175 -0.55 -13.44 17.44
N ARG A 176 0.43 -12.92 18.19
CA ARG A 176 0.47 -11.51 18.61
C ARG A 176 0.52 -10.55 17.41
N TRP A 177 1.26 -10.89 16.38
CA TRP A 177 1.31 -10.07 15.17
C TRP A 177 -0.02 -10.02 14.41
N LEU A 178 -0.72 -11.15 14.32
CA LEU A 178 -2.06 -11.19 13.74
C LEU A 178 -3.02 -10.28 14.52
N GLN A 179 -2.97 -10.34 15.86
CA GLN A 179 -3.77 -9.44 16.72
C GLN A 179 -3.40 -7.96 16.51
N ALA A 180 -2.09 -7.65 16.40
CA ALA A 180 -1.63 -6.28 16.15
C ALA A 180 -2.11 -5.74 14.79
N VAL A 181 -2.12 -6.59 13.76
CA VAL A 181 -2.64 -6.24 12.43
C VAL A 181 -4.15 -6.00 12.47
N GLN A 182 -4.90 -6.84 13.19
CA GLN A 182 -6.35 -6.64 13.40
C GLN A 182 -6.63 -5.36 14.18
N ALA A 183 -5.83 -5.06 15.21
CA ALA A 183 -5.95 -3.81 15.96
C ALA A 183 -5.63 -2.58 15.10
N LEU A 184 -4.66 -2.67 14.18
CA LEU A 184 -4.38 -1.62 13.20
C LEU A 184 -5.56 -1.43 12.25
N ALA A 185 -6.14 -2.53 11.75
CA ALA A 185 -7.30 -2.50 10.86
C ALA A 185 -8.52 -1.81 11.48
N GLY A 186 -8.75 -2.00 12.79
CA GLY A 186 -9.81 -1.30 13.52
C GLY A 186 -9.60 0.20 13.70
N ARG A 187 -8.45 0.75 13.27
CA ARG A 187 -8.09 2.17 13.42
C ARG A 187 -7.94 2.88 12.07
N ILE A 188 -8.77 2.51 11.08
CA ILE A 188 -8.77 3.20 9.77
C ILE A 188 -9.13 4.67 9.99
N PRO A 189 -8.22 5.62 9.64
CA PRO A 189 -8.49 7.04 9.81
C PRO A 189 -9.71 7.45 9.00
N GLN A 190 -10.47 8.41 9.50
CA GLN A 190 -11.46 9.07 8.64
C GLN A 190 -10.67 9.79 7.53
N ALA A 191 -10.97 9.49 6.28
CA ALA A 191 -10.41 10.23 5.16
C ALA A 191 -10.79 11.70 5.33
N ALA A 192 -9.83 12.59 5.21
CA ALA A 192 -10.14 14.00 5.05
C ALA A 192 -11.11 14.11 3.86
N ARG A 193 -12.23 14.82 4.01
CA ARG A 193 -13.23 14.98 2.94
C ARG A 193 -12.50 15.37 1.66
N ALA A 194 -12.45 14.48 0.69
CA ALA A 194 -11.87 14.75 -0.62
C ALA A 194 -12.71 15.87 -1.25
N ARG A 195 -12.21 17.09 -1.18
CA ARG A 195 -12.76 18.17 -1.98
C ARG A 195 -12.53 17.83 -3.44
N ALA A 196 -13.61 17.48 -4.15
CA ALA A 196 -13.79 17.63 -5.60
C ALA A 196 -12.74 17.06 -6.59
N ALA A 197 -11.80 16.20 -6.19
CA ALA A 197 -10.88 15.57 -7.13
C ALA A 197 -11.44 14.30 -7.80
N GLN A 198 -12.64 13.86 -7.44
CA GLN A 198 -13.27 12.66 -8.00
C GLN A 198 -13.88 12.84 -9.39
N ALA A 199 -13.89 14.05 -9.94
CA ALA A 199 -14.69 14.39 -11.12
C ALA A 199 -14.02 14.19 -12.49
N ALA A 200 -12.78 13.70 -12.60
CA ALA A 200 -12.12 13.66 -13.91
C ALA A 200 -11.06 12.54 -14.07
N PHE A 201 -11.35 11.32 -13.63
CA PHE A 201 -10.59 10.19 -14.15
C PHE A 201 -11.24 9.72 -15.44
N GLN A 202 -10.73 10.18 -16.57
CA GLN A 202 -10.89 9.52 -17.86
C GLN A 202 -9.64 8.64 -18.04
N PRO A 203 -9.80 7.30 -18.14
CA PRO A 203 -8.66 6.45 -18.51
C PRO A 203 -8.16 6.91 -19.89
N PRO A 204 -6.83 6.96 -20.08
CA PRO A 204 -6.29 7.18 -21.41
C PRO A 204 -6.78 6.10 -22.37
N PRO A 205 -6.98 6.43 -23.66
CA PRO A 205 -7.47 5.53 -24.69
C PRO A 205 -6.62 4.28 -24.84
#